data_9278bb1741b6381bc402de6a504e673a
#
_entry.id   9278bb1741b6381bc402de6a504e673a
#
_cell.length_a   1.000
_cell.length_b   1.000
_cell.length_c   1.000
_cell.angle_alpha   90.00
_cell.angle_beta   90.00
_cell.angle_gamma   90.00
#
_symmetry.space_group_name_H-M   'P 1'
#
loop_
_entity.id
_entity.type
_entity.pdbx_description
1 polymer ?
#
loop_
_entity_poly.entity_id
_entity_poly.type
_entity_poly.pdbx_seq_one_letter_code
_entity_poly.pdbx_strand_id
1 'polypeptide(L)'
;LTASYNTTTGKIAITAADGTAVTVTSGGTTGLFAAAGFTSDGTTALVSGTAVTLGAKGTAAEVATLNSDFQSILENIDSLIKDASFKGINLLSGSNSSIVKFNSDGSSALTIDGLDIGVTGNVNFNFTKDAAGYDFTAAGDIGQALSDTAAAVNQLRSIASTFGTDMGVIQAREDFTTELVNVLESGAGKLVNANLEEESANMLALQTRQALGIQALSISNQSNQSILSLFR
;
A
#
# COMPACT_ATOMS: atom_id res chain seq x y z
N LEU A 1 -1.63 43.27 -14.69
CA LEU A 1 -1.28 43.64 -16.08
C LEU A 1 -0.60 45.01 -16.03
N THR A 2 0.66 45.10 -16.42
CA THR A 2 1.39 46.36 -16.55
C THR A 2 1.73 46.60 -18.02
N ALA A 3 1.45 47.80 -18.50
CA ALA A 3 1.86 48.22 -19.82
C ALA A 3 2.96 49.27 -19.69
N SER A 4 4.09 49.10 -20.35
CA SER A 4 5.18 50.03 -20.39
C SER A 4 5.51 50.40 -21.84
N TYR A 5 5.80 51.72 -22.06
CA TYR A 5 6.23 52.20 -23.38
C TYR A 5 7.73 52.50 -23.32
N ASN A 6 8.48 51.82 -24.20
CA ASN A 6 9.90 52.08 -24.36
C ASN A 6 10.11 53.20 -25.36
N THR A 7 10.48 54.38 -24.89
CA THR A 7 10.68 55.58 -25.74
C THR A 7 11.85 55.46 -26.70
N THR A 8 12.83 54.62 -26.40
CA THR A 8 14.00 54.40 -27.24
C THR A 8 13.73 53.50 -28.44
N THR A 9 12.89 52.48 -28.22
CA THR A 9 12.56 51.50 -29.26
C THR A 9 11.19 51.70 -29.90
N GLY A 10 10.37 52.62 -29.35
CA GLY A 10 9.00 52.83 -29.82
C GLY A 10 8.03 51.67 -29.56
N LYS A 11 8.38 50.75 -28.66
CA LYS A 11 7.63 49.53 -28.42
C LYS A 11 6.82 49.60 -27.11
N ILE A 12 5.63 49.04 -27.10
CA ILE A 12 4.81 48.83 -25.92
C ILE A 12 5.04 47.42 -25.45
N ALA A 13 5.47 47.25 -24.22
CA ALA A 13 5.53 45.96 -23.54
C ALA A 13 4.34 45.81 -22.60
N ILE A 14 3.61 44.74 -22.72
CA ILE A 14 2.52 44.34 -21.87
C ILE A 14 2.95 43.10 -21.09
N THR A 15 3.00 43.21 -19.76
CA THR A 15 3.42 42.12 -18.85
C THR A 15 2.31 41.77 -17.91
N ALA A 16 1.95 40.51 -17.83
CA ALA A 16 1.08 39.95 -16.81
C ALA A 16 1.92 39.58 -15.57
N ALA A 17 1.55 40.07 -14.42
CA ALA A 17 2.32 39.88 -13.18
C ALA A 17 2.09 38.48 -12.54
N ASP A 18 1.06 37.80 -12.96
CA ASP A 18 0.54 36.58 -12.31
C ASP A 18 0.53 35.35 -13.22
N GLY A 19 1.20 35.40 -14.36
CA GLY A 19 1.21 34.28 -15.32
C GLY A 19 -0.08 34.10 -16.11
N THR A 20 -1.04 34.99 -16.00
CA THR A 20 -2.26 34.93 -16.81
C THR A 20 -1.99 35.26 -18.27
N ALA A 21 -2.69 34.57 -19.17
CA ALA A 21 -2.58 34.82 -20.61
C ALA A 21 -3.18 36.16 -20.98
N VAL A 22 -2.42 36.96 -21.73
CA VAL A 22 -2.90 38.22 -22.28
C VAL A 22 -3.28 38.00 -23.76
N THR A 23 -4.56 38.15 -24.05
CA THR A 23 -5.03 38.04 -25.44
C THR A 23 -5.12 39.43 -26.06
N VAL A 24 -4.38 39.66 -27.12
CA VAL A 24 -4.43 40.89 -27.92
C VAL A 24 -5.07 40.57 -29.26
N THR A 25 -6.24 41.14 -29.48
CA THR A 25 -7.00 40.89 -30.73
C THR A 25 -6.95 42.15 -31.63
N SER A 26 -6.61 41.96 -32.88
CA SER A 26 -6.64 43.06 -33.87
C SER A 26 -8.06 43.31 -34.37
N GLY A 27 -8.51 44.52 -34.26
CA GLY A 27 -9.83 44.99 -34.73
C GLY A 27 -9.88 45.43 -36.18
N GLY A 28 -9.20 44.75 -37.11
CA GLY A 28 -9.55 44.88 -38.54
C GLY A 28 -8.65 45.74 -39.42
N THR A 29 -7.47 46.18 -39.03
CA THR A 29 -6.54 46.88 -39.94
C THR A 29 -5.24 46.13 -40.06
N THR A 30 -4.93 45.66 -41.25
CA THR A 30 -3.70 44.91 -41.58
C THR A 30 -2.46 45.76 -41.27
N GLY A 31 -1.57 45.20 -40.46
CA GLY A 31 -0.26 45.84 -40.21
C GLY A 31 -0.19 46.76 -38.99
N LEU A 32 -1.30 47.06 -38.30
CA LEU A 32 -1.28 47.96 -37.14
C LEU A 32 -0.45 47.38 -35.98
N PHE A 33 -0.50 46.09 -35.76
CA PHE A 33 0.31 45.43 -34.75
C PHE A 33 1.79 45.37 -35.11
N ALA A 34 2.12 45.18 -36.38
CA ALA A 34 3.49 45.22 -36.84
C ALA A 34 4.10 46.62 -36.69
N ALA A 35 3.30 47.66 -36.97
CA ALA A 35 3.72 49.07 -36.76
C ALA A 35 3.87 49.39 -35.26
N ALA A 36 3.07 48.77 -34.38
CA ALA A 36 3.18 48.87 -32.94
C ALA A 36 4.26 47.98 -32.33
N GLY A 37 4.95 47.17 -33.10
CA GLY A 37 6.04 46.30 -32.65
C GLY A 37 5.60 45.01 -31.99
N PHE A 38 4.34 44.62 -32.16
CA PHE A 38 3.87 43.30 -31.65
C PHE A 38 4.27 42.20 -32.64
N THR A 39 4.95 41.18 -32.14
CA THR A 39 5.37 40.00 -32.93
C THR A 39 5.02 38.73 -32.14
N SER A 40 4.74 37.62 -32.80
CA SER A 40 4.37 36.35 -32.16
C SER A 40 5.55 35.63 -31.50
N ASP A 41 6.75 35.80 -32.10
CA ASP A 41 8.00 35.12 -31.72
C ASP A 41 9.19 36.09 -31.59
N GLY A 42 8.95 37.36 -31.61
CA GLY A 42 9.99 38.41 -31.62
C GLY A 42 10.48 38.78 -33.00
N THR A 43 10.13 38.02 -34.07
CA THR A 43 10.60 38.23 -35.44
C THR A 43 9.47 38.34 -36.46
N THR A 44 8.34 37.69 -36.26
CA THR A 44 7.23 37.64 -37.22
C THR A 44 6.12 38.63 -36.82
N ALA A 45 5.78 39.55 -37.73
CA ALA A 45 4.71 40.52 -37.53
C ALA A 45 3.33 39.83 -37.48
N LEU A 46 2.49 40.23 -36.51
CA LEU A 46 1.14 39.71 -36.40
C LEU A 46 0.27 40.19 -37.53
N VAL A 47 -0.47 39.27 -38.17
CA VAL A 47 -1.40 39.59 -39.27
C VAL A 47 -2.78 39.88 -38.67
N SER A 48 -3.53 40.76 -39.34
CA SER A 48 -4.89 41.09 -38.94
C SER A 48 -5.79 39.85 -38.86
N GLY A 49 -6.57 39.77 -37.79
CA GLY A 49 -7.50 38.66 -37.57
C GLY A 49 -6.94 37.46 -36.77
N THR A 50 -5.64 37.48 -36.46
CA THR A 50 -5.05 36.42 -35.61
C THR A 50 -5.02 36.89 -34.14
N ALA A 51 -5.72 36.20 -33.29
CA ALA A 51 -5.60 36.39 -31.85
C ALA A 51 -4.30 35.73 -31.34
N VAL A 52 -3.42 36.52 -30.74
CA VAL A 52 -2.23 36.01 -30.12
C VAL A 52 -2.46 36.01 -28.59
N THR A 53 -2.42 34.86 -28.04
CA THR A 53 -2.48 34.71 -26.58
C THR A 53 -1.04 34.74 -26.06
N LEU A 54 -0.69 35.83 -25.39
CA LEU A 54 0.58 35.94 -24.68
C LEU A 54 0.39 35.31 -23.28
N GLY A 55 0.71 34.04 -23.17
CA GLY A 55 0.81 33.37 -21.88
C GLY A 55 2.20 33.55 -21.28
N ALA A 56 2.33 33.64 -19.98
CA ALA A 56 3.62 33.43 -19.33
C ALA A 56 3.96 31.94 -19.49
N LYS A 57 4.54 31.61 -20.61
CA LYS A 57 5.12 30.30 -20.86
C LYS A 57 6.61 30.34 -20.59
N GLY A 58 7.12 29.36 -19.89
CA GLY A 58 8.54 29.04 -19.96
C GLY A 58 8.96 28.83 -21.42
N THR A 59 10.23 28.88 -21.71
CA THR A 59 10.74 28.59 -23.03
C THR A 59 10.31 27.19 -23.45
N ALA A 60 10.15 26.93 -24.75
CA ALA A 60 9.81 25.60 -25.26
C ALA A 60 10.77 24.51 -24.75
N ALA A 61 12.03 24.85 -24.53
CA ALA A 61 13.04 23.96 -23.97
C ALA A 61 12.77 23.64 -22.49
N GLU A 62 12.40 24.62 -21.67
CA GLU A 62 12.04 24.40 -20.26
C GLU A 62 10.78 23.53 -20.14
N VAL A 63 9.77 23.77 -20.96
CA VAL A 63 8.53 22.95 -20.98
C VAL A 63 8.82 21.53 -21.42
N ALA A 64 9.69 21.33 -22.42
CA ALA A 64 10.10 20.00 -22.87
C ALA A 64 10.88 19.27 -21.78
N THR A 65 11.75 19.95 -21.05
CA THR A 65 12.47 19.37 -19.90
C THR A 65 11.50 18.96 -18.82
N LEU A 66 10.56 19.82 -18.42
CA LEU A 66 9.56 19.54 -17.42
C LEU A 66 8.67 18.35 -17.79
N ASN A 67 8.29 18.24 -19.06
CA ASN A 67 7.55 17.09 -19.58
C ASN A 67 8.37 15.79 -19.49
N SER A 68 9.65 15.83 -19.86
CA SER A 68 10.56 14.69 -19.74
C SER A 68 10.76 14.27 -18.30
N ASP A 69 10.94 15.23 -17.38
CA ASP A 69 11.09 14.97 -15.94
C ASP A 69 9.81 14.34 -15.36
N PHE A 70 8.65 14.84 -15.75
CA PHE A 70 7.37 14.25 -15.32
C PHE A 70 7.21 12.81 -15.81
N GLN A 71 7.53 12.53 -17.09
CA GLN A 71 7.52 11.16 -17.61
C GLN A 71 8.48 10.25 -16.86
N SER A 72 9.69 10.72 -16.56
CA SER A 72 10.68 9.96 -15.80
C SER A 72 10.19 9.65 -14.37
N ILE A 73 9.47 10.56 -13.73
CA ILE A 73 8.84 10.31 -12.44
C ILE A 73 7.77 9.22 -12.54
N LEU A 74 6.92 9.27 -13.57
CA LEU A 74 5.90 8.24 -13.79
C LEU A 74 6.53 6.85 -14.05
N GLU A 75 7.60 6.77 -14.84
CA GLU A 75 8.34 5.52 -15.08
C GLU A 75 8.99 4.99 -13.80
N ASN A 76 9.52 5.87 -12.95
CA ASN A 76 10.07 5.48 -11.67
C ASN A 76 8.97 4.94 -10.73
N ILE A 77 7.79 5.55 -10.70
CA ILE A 77 6.64 5.05 -9.94
C ILE A 77 6.23 3.66 -10.45
N ASP A 78 6.13 3.47 -11.77
CA ASP A 78 5.80 2.17 -12.36
C ASP A 78 6.84 1.09 -12.02
N SER A 79 8.11 1.46 -11.98
CA SER A 79 9.20 0.58 -11.54
C SER A 79 9.06 0.21 -10.06
N LEU A 80 8.79 1.19 -9.18
CA LEU A 80 8.55 0.94 -7.75
C LEU A 80 7.34 0.02 -7.51
N ILE A 81 6.28 0.17 -8.30
CA ILE A 81 5.11 -0.70 -8.24
C ILE A 81 5.49 -2.13 -8.62
N LYS A 82 6.28 -2.31 -9.69
CA LYS A 82 6.75 -3.63 -10.12
C LYS A 82 7.68 -4.27 -9.10
N ASP A 83 8.52 -3.48 -8.45
CA ASP A 83 9.47 -3.94 -7.43
C ASP A 83 8.79 -4.28 -6.09
N ALA A 84 7.57 -3.81 -5.85
CA ALA A 84 6.79 -4.08 -4.64
C ALA A 84 6.28 -5.53 -4.56
N SER A 85 7.09 -6.50 -4.94
CA SER A 85 6.77 -7.92 -4.88
C SER A 85 7.39 -8.60 -3.66
N PHE A 86 6.61 -9.44 -2.99
CA PHE A 86 7.08 -10.28 -1.89
C PHE A 86 6.76 -11.75 -2.17
N LYS A 87 7.76 -12.61 -2.18
CA LYS A 87 7.63 -14.05 -2.49
C LYS A 87 6.89 -14.34 -3.82
N GLY A 88 7.07 -13.49 -4.81
CA GLY A 88 6.45 -13.63 -6.13
C GLY A 88 5.01 -13.11 -6.22
N ILE A 89 4.47 -12.55 -5.13
CA ILE A 89 3.15 -11.90 -5.12
C ILE A 89 3.37 -10.39 -5.09
N ASN A 90 2.78 -9.69 -6.05
CA ASN A 90 2.72 -8.23 -6.07
C ASN A 90 1.26 -7.80 -5.99
N LEU A 91 0.86 -7.22 -4.85
CA LEU A 91 -0.51 -6.77 -4.62
C LEU A 91 -0.81 -5.40 -5.27
N LEU A 92 0.21 -4.75 -5.85
CA LEU A 92 0.08 -3.46 -6.53
C LEU A 92 0.09 -3.59 -8.06
N SER A 93 0.31 -4.78 -8.60
CA SER A 93 0.45 -5.05 -10.03
C SER A 93 -0.43 -6.22 -10.44
N GLY A 94 -1.58 -5.93 -11.02
CA GLY A 94 -2.46 -6.93 -11.62
C GLY A 94 -3.38 -7.67 -10.65
N SER A 95 -3.92 -8.78 -11.14
CA SER A 95 -4.95 -9.57 -10.45
C SER A 95 -4.38 -10.56 -9.43
N ASN A 96 -3.27 -10.25 -8.78
CA ASN A 96 -2.69 -11.10 -7.77
C ASN A 96 -3.47 -10.96 -6.45
N SER A 97 -3.66 -12.05 -5.75
CA SER A 97 -4.23 -12.05 -4.40
C SER A 97 -3.34 -12.83 -3.45
N SER A 98 -3.34 -12.43 -2.19
CA SER A 98 -2.69 -13.15 -1.11
C SER A 98 -3.74 -13.77 -0.20
N ILE A 99 -3.65 -15.09 0.01
CA ILE A 99 -4.58 -15.82 0.86
C ILE A 99 -3.86 -16.18 2.15
N VAL A 100 -4.31 -15.60 3.25
CA VAL A 100 -3.83 -15.91 4.60
C VAL A 100 -4.81 -16.90 5.23
N LYS A 101 -4.33 -18.13 5.49
CA LYS A 101 -5.13 -19.18 6.16
C LYS A 101 -4.92 -19.11 7.65
N PHE A 102 -6.01 -19.16 8.43
CA PHE A 102 -5.99 -19.05 9.89
C PHE A 102 -6.14 -20.41 10.59
N ASN A 103 -6.49 -21.46 9.85
CA ASN A 103 -6.63 -22.81 10.38
C ASN A 103 -6.01 -23.83 9.44
N SER A 104 -5.74 -25.02 9.97
CA SER A 104 -5.05 -26.10 9.24
C SER A 104 -5.87 -26.72 8.11
N ASP A 105 -7.19 -26.68 8.20
CA ASP A 105 -8.11 -27.22 7.19
C ASP A 105 -8.44 -26.21 6.08
N GLY A 106 -8.02 -24.94 6.25
CA GLY A 106 -8.24 -23.87 5.28
C GLY A 106 -9.68 -23.35 5.20
N SER A 107 -10.57 -23.75 6.13
CA SER A 107 -11.95 -23.28 6.15
C SER A 107 -12.08 -21.82 6.57
N SER A 108 -11.07 -21.29 7.28
CA SER A 108 -10.98 -19.86 7.64
C SER A 108 -9.77 -19.24 6.96
N ALA A 109 -10.02 -18.33 6.02
CA ALA A 109 -9.00 -17.61 5.30
C ALA A 109 -9.42 -16.16 5.07
N LEU A 110 -8.43 -15.27 5.00
CA LEU A 110 -8.58 -13.91 4.52
C LEU A 110 -7.91 -13.81 3.15
N THR A 111 -8.66 -13.39 2.15
CA THR A 111 -8.11 -13.06 0.84
C THR A 111 -7.86 -11.57 0.78
N ILE A 112 -6.62 -11.19 0.51
CA ILE A 112 -6.22 -9.80 0.25
C ILE A 112 -6.10 -9.69 -1.26
N ASP A 113 -7.03 -8.99 -1.86
CA ASP A 113 -7.03 -8.79 -3.31
C ASP A 113 -6.02 -7.69 -3.68
N GLY A 114 -5.18 -8.01 -4.64
CA GLY A 114 -4.27 -7.05 -5.24
C GLY A 114 -5.03 -6.08 -6.14
N LEU A 115 -4.48 -4.88 -6.25
CA LEU A 115 -5.03 -3.83 -7.09
C LEU A 115 -4.00 -3.44 -8.14
N ASP A 116 -4.42 -3.35 -9.38
CA ASP A 116 -3.56 -2.90 -10.46
C ASP A 116 -3.48 -1.37 -10.46
N ILE A 117 -2.37 -0.84 -9.93
CA ILE A 117 -2.12 0.60 -9.80
C ILE A 117 -1.06 1.13 -10.76
N GLY A 118 -0.81 0.42 -11.85
CA GLY A 118 0.14 0.86 -12.89
C GLY A 118 -0.16 2.26 -13.40
N VAL A 119 0.90 2.98 -13.77
CA VAL A 119 0.85 4.38 -14.21
C VAL A 119 0.30 4.51 -15.62
N THR A 120 0.50 3.49 -16.47
CA THR A 120 0.10 3.48 -17.88
C THR A 120 -1.03 2.49 -18.12
N GLY A 121 -2.18 3.00 -18.50
CA GLY A 121 -3.28 2.17 -19.01
C GLY A 121 -4.21 1.56 -17.99
N ASN A 122 -4.10 1.90 -16.71
CA ASN A 122 -4.90 1.35 -15.62
C ASN A 122 -6.02 2.24 -15.13
N VAL A 123 -7.12 1.59 -14.76
CA VAL A 123 -8.38 2.23 -14.35
C VAL A 123 -8.22 3.01 -13.05
N ASN A 124 -7.19 2.72 -12.26
CA ASN A 124 -7.03 3.25 -10.90
C ASN A 124 -6.13 4.49 -10.82
N PHE A 125 -5.08 4.58 -11.64
CA PHE A 125 -4.31 5.80 -11.83
C PHE A 125 -4.56 6.31 -13.23
N ASN A 126 -5.56 7.17 -13.38
CA ASN A 126 -5.97 7.68 -14.67
C ASN A 126 -5.02 8.81 -15.15
N PHE A 127 -3.74 8.53 -15.30
CA PHE A 127 -2.85 9.40 -16.06
C PHE A 127 -3.13 9.20 -17.56
N THR A 128 -4.42 9.27 -17.91
CA THR A 128 -4.88 9.06 -19.27
C THR A 128 -4.68 10.31 -20.12
N LYS A 129 -3.47 10.49 -20.50
CA LYS A 129 -3.29 11.05 -21.82
C LYS A 129 -2.65 9.97 -22.71
N ASP A 130 -3.18 9.87 -23.94
CA ASP A 130 -2.75 8.99 -25.02
C ASP A 130 -1.24 8.71 -25.03
N ALA A 131 -0.79 7.76 -25.82
CA ALA A 131 0.60 7.31 -25.91
C ALA A 131 1.66 8.43 -26.10
N ALA A 132 1.22 9.68 -26.31
CA ALA A 132 2.08 10.88 -26.43
C ALA A 132 2.35 11.58 -25.07
N GLY A 133 1.67 11.19 -23.98
CA GLY A 133 1.81 11.84 -22.66
C GLY A 133 1.12 13.21 -22.57
N TYR A 134 1.35 13.93 -21.46
CA TYR A 134 0.86 15.29 -21.30
C TYR A 134 1.72 16.28 -22.11
N ASP A 135 1.06 17.18 -22.85
CA ASP A 135 1.75 18.28 -23.51
C ASP A 135 1.69 19.56 -22.64
N PHE A 136 2.71 19.77 -21.82
CA PHE A 136 2.77 20.95 -20.93
C PHE A 136 2.91 22.26 -21.68
N THR A 137 2.93 22.23 -23.02
CA THR A 137 2.76 23.46 -23.82
C THR A 137 1.32 23.96 -23.78
N ALA A 138 0.34 23.10 -23.50
CA ALA A 138 -1.06 23.44 -23.37
C ALA A 138 -1.44 23.61 -21.89
N ALA A 139 -2.04 24.76 -21.55
CA ALA A 139 -2.45 25.02 -20.16
C ALA A 139 -3.49 24.01 -19.63
N GLY A 140 -4.32 23.44 -20.52
CA GLY A 140 -5.29 22.40 -20.17
C GLY A 140 -4.63 21.11 -19.71
N ASP A 141 -3.51 20.75 -20.28
CA ASP A 141 -2.80 19.50 -19.94
C ASP A 141 -2.10 19.59 -18.59
N ILE A 142 -1.59 20.75 -18.22
CA ILE A 142 -1.05 21.00 -16.87
C ILE A 142 -2.18 20.83 -15.82
N GLY A 143 -3.35 21.42 -16.09
CA GLY A 143 -4.52 21.27 -15.22
C GLY A 143 -4.97 19.82 -15.08
N GLN A 144 -4.96 19.07 -16.19
CA GLN A 144 -5.31 17.65 -16.19
C GLN A 144 -4.29 16.82 -15.42
N ALA A 145 -2.98 17.00 -15.66
CA ALA A 145 -1.92 16.30 -14.94
C ALA A 145 -2.00 16.54 -13.42
N LEU A 146 -2.30 17.77 -13.00
CA LEU A 146 -2.50 18.11 -11.59
C LEU A 146 -3.74 17.44 -11.00
N SER A 147 -4.84 17.43 -11.74
CA SER A 147 -6.08 16.74 -11.35
C SER A 147 -5.87 15.24 -11.21
N ASP A 148 -5.21 14.61 -12.18
CA ASP A 148 -4.93 13.19 -12.21
C ASP A 148 -3.97 12.80 -11.08
N THR A 149 -2.96 13.63 -10.80
CA THR A 149 -2.06 13.45 -9.66
C THR A 149 -2.82 13.51 -8.33
N ALA A 150 -3.74 14.45 -8.17
CA ALA A 150 -4.56 14.56 -6.97
C ALA A 150 -5.49 13.34 -6.80
N ALA A 151 -6.08 12.87 -7.90
CA ALA A 151 -6.91 11.67 -7.91
C ALA A 151 -6.09 10.41 -7.54
N ALA A 152 -4.88 10.27 -8.11
CA ALA A 152 -3.96 9.19 -7.80
C ALA A 152 -3.56 9.16 -6.31
N VAL A 153 -3.26 10.32 -5.72
CA VAL A 153 -2.96 10.41 -4.28
C VAL A 153 -4.14 10.00 -3.42
N ASN A 154 -5.37 10.39 -3.78
CA ASN A 154 -6.57 9.99 -3.05
C ASN A 154 -6.82 8.48 -3.17
N GLN A 155 -6.59 7.91 -4.34
CA GLN A 155 -6.69 6.47 -4.56
C GLN A 155 -5.65 5.71 -3.73
N LEU A 156 -4.38 6.15 -3.71
CA LEU A 156 -3.33 5.57 -2.87
C LEU A 156 -3.71 5.57 -1.39
N ARG A 157 -4.31 6.67 -0.90
CA ARG A 157 -4.79 6.73 0.50
C ARG A 157 -5.90 5.73 0.76
N SER A 158 -6.82 5.55 -0.19
CA SER A 158 -7.89 4.54 -0.08
C SER A 158 -7.32 3.12 -0.02
N ILE A 159 -6.36 2.81 -0.90
CA ILE A 159 -5.67 1.51 -0.95
C ILE A 159 -4.91 1.26 0.35
N ALA A 160 -4.13 2.24 0.81
CA ALA A 160 -3.40 2.15 2.05
C ALA A 160 -4.33 1.92 3.27
N SER A 161 -5.52 2.54 3.27
CA SER A 161 -6.54 2.32 4.30
C SER A 161 -7.10 0.90 4.25
N THR A 162 -7.37 0.35 3.06
CA THR A 162 -7.85 -1.02 2.90
C THR A 162 -6.81 -2.02 3.39
N PHE A 163 -5.57 -1.92 2.91
CA PHE A 163 -4.49 -2.80 3.37
C PHE A 163 -4.18 -2.64 4.87
N GLY A 164 -4.34 -1.42 5.40
CA GLY A 164 -4.24 -1.18 6.85
C GLY A 164 -5.32 -1.92 7.64
N THR A 165 -6.53 -1.97 7.13
CA THR A 165 -7.64 -2.74 7.73
C THR A 165 -7.35 -4.24 7.67
N ASP A 166 -6.91 -4.76 6.53
CA ASP A 166 -6.58 -6.17 6.37
C ASP A 166 -5.43 -6.59 7.30
N MET A 167 -4.40 -5.75 7.42
CA MET A 167 -3.30 -5.96 8.36
C MET A 167 -3.81 -6.01 9.81
N GLY A 168 -4.74 -5.11 10.18
CA GLY A 168 -5.36 -5.12 11.51
C GLY A 168 -6.13 -6.40 11.78
N VAL A 169 -6.86 -6.92 10.79
CA VAL A 169 -7.56 -8.22 10.91
C VAL A 169 -6.57 -9.37 11.08
N ILE A 170 -5.48 -9.38 10.30
CA ILE A 170 -4.44 -10.42 10.40
C ILE A 170 -3.83 -10.39 11.79
N GLN A 171 -3.45 -9.22 12.30
CA GLN A 171 -2.82 -9.07 13.61
C GLN A 171 -3.74 -9.51 14.75
N ALA A 172 -5.02 -9.12 14.71
CA ALA A 172 -6.00 -9.58 15.70
C ALA A 172 -6.20 -11.11 15.67
N ARG A 173 -6.14 -11.72 14.48
CA ARG A 173 -6.23 -13.19 14.33
C ARG A 173 -4.96 -13.90 14.79
N GLU A 174 -3.79 -13.34 14.56
CA GLU A 174 -2.51 -13.85 15.05
C GLU A 174 -2.49 -13.86 16.60
N ASP A 175 -2.87 -12.73 17.21
CA ASP A 175 -2.96 -12.62 18.67
C ASP A 175 -3.94 -13.64 19.26
N PHE A 176 -5.16 -13.74 18.69
CA PHE A 176 -6.14 -14.74 19.09
C PHE A 176 -5.62 -16.18 18.97
N THR A 177 -4.98 -16.50 17.85
CA THR A 177 -4.45 -17.85 17.63
C THR A 177 -3.34 -18.19 18.60
N THR A 178 -2.47 -17.23 18.90
CA THR A 178 -1.38 -17.37 19.88
C THR A 178 -1.96 -17.63 21.27
N GLU A 179 -2.98 -16.87 21.68
CA GLU A 179 -3.63 -17.06 22.96
C GLU A 179 -4.38 -18.41 23.06
N LEU A 180 -5.05 -18.80 21.97
CA LEU A 180 -5.69 -20.12 21.89
C LEU A 180 -4.67 -21.27 22.04
N VAL A 181 -3.52 -21.19 21.39
CA VAL A 181 -2.44 -22.17 21.53
C VAL A 181 -1.96 -22.25 22.98
N ASN A 182 -1.72 -21.11 23.63
CA ASN A 182 -1.31 -21.07 25.04
C ASN A 182 -2.36 -21.71 25.98
N VAL A 183 -3.64 -21.45 25.72
CA VAL A 183 -4.74 -22.06 26.50
C VAL A 183 -4.79 -23.58 26.29
N LEU A 184 -4.64 -24.04 25.05
CA LEU A 184 -4.61 -25.46 24.71
C LEU A 184 -3.40 -26.18 25.33
N GLU A 185 -2.22 -25.58 25.28
CA GLU A 185 -1.01 -26.12 25.93
C GLU A 185 -1.16 -26.18 27.44
N SER A 186 -1.71 -25.12 28.06
CA SER A 186 -1.99 -25.11 29.48
C SER A 186 -3.02 -26.18 29.86
N GLY A 187 -4.07 -26.33 29.06
CA GLY A 187 -5.09 -27.36 29.22
C GLY A 187 -4.52 -28.78 29.14
N ALA A 188 -3.71 -29.03 28.11
CA ALA A 188 -3.02 -30.31 27.92
C ALA A 188 -2.07 -30.62 29.13
N GLY A 189 -1.31 -29.59 29.54
CA GLY A 189 -0.44 -29.73 30.72
C GLY A 189 -1.21 -30.08 32.00
N LYS A 190 -2.36 -29.46 32.23
CA LYS A 190 -3.23 -29.77 33.41
C LYS A 190 -3.79 -31.19 33.35
N LEU A 191 -4.18 -31.67 32.15
CA LEU A 191 -4.66 -33.05 31.97
C LEU A 191 -3.56 -34.06 32.27
N VAL A 192 -2.33 -33.83 31.80
CA VAL A 192 -1.18 -34.70 32.10
C VAL A 192 -0.82 -34.67 33.58
N ASN A 193 -0.83 -33.51 34.22
CA ASN A 193 -0.54 -33.40 35.67
C ASN A 193 -1.64 -34.06 36.54
N ALA A 194 -2.90 -33.95 36.13
CA ALA A 194 -3.98 -34.65 36.83
C ALA A 194 -3.80 -36.18 36.75
N ASN A 195 -3.37 -36.70 35.60
CA ASN A 195 -3.06 -38.13 35.46
C ASN A 195 -1.84 -38.55 36.29
N LEU A 196 -0.84 -37.67 36.47
CA LEU A 196 0.32 -37.97 37.33
C LEU A 196 -0.04 -38.02 38.81
N GLU A 197 -0.97 -37.21 39.28
CA GLU A 197 -1.48 -37.27 40.66
C GLU A 197 -2.27 -38.57 40.93
N GLU A 198 -3.14 -38.96 39.99
CA GLU A 198 -3.88 -40.20 40.04
C GLU A 198 -2.95 -41.43 40.04
N GLU A 199 -1.93 -41.42 39.15
CA GLU A 199 -0.94 -42.50 39.07
C GLU A 199 -0.07 -42.58 40.33
N SER A 200 0.30 -41.42 40.92
CA SER A 200 1.02 -41.39 42.19
C SER A 200 0.18 -41.96 43.35
N ALA A 201 -1.11 -41.64 43.38
CA ALA A 201 -2.02 -42.20 44.36
C ALA A 201 -2.20 -43.74 44.20
N ASN A 202 -2.31 -44.20 42.94
CA ASN A 202 -2.38 -45.62 42.60
C ASN A 202 -1.09 -46.37 42.97
N MET A 203 0.09 -45.80 42.72
CA MET A 203 1.39 -46.34 43.14
C MET A 203 1.49 -46.48 44.66
N LEU A 204 1.07 -45.44 45.40
CA LEU A 204 1.07 -45.48 46.88
C LEU A 204 0.12 -46.54 47.42
N ALA A 205 -1.07 -46.66 46.82
CA ALA A 205 -2.03 -47.70 47.16
C ALA A 205 -1.50 -49.10 46.87
N LEU A 206 -0.80 -49.30 45.77
CA LEU A 206 -0.17 -50.54 45.38
C LEU A 206 0.96 -50.94 46.36
N GLN A 207 1.83 -49.99 46.71
CA GLN A 207 2.89 -50.19 47.71
C GLN A 207 2.33 -50.58 49.07
N THR A 208 1.26 -49.90 49.50
CA THR A 208 0.58 -50.22 50.75
C THR A 208 -0.02 -51.63 50.72
N ARG A 209 -0.69 -52.00 49.63
CA ARG A 209 -1.22 -53.38 49.46
C ARG A 209 -0.12 -54.43 49.45
N GLN A 210 1.01 -54.12 48.84
CA GLN A 210 2.18 -55.03 48.80
C GLN A 210 2.77 -55.21 50.20
N ALA A 211 2.92 -54.14 50.99
CA ALA A 211 3.40 -54.20 52.36
C ALA A 211 2.44 -54.97 53.26
N LEU A 212 1.13 -54.73 53.16
CA LEU A 212 0.10 -55.51 53.88
C LEU A 212 0.09 -56.99 53.46
N GLY A 213 0.28 -57.29 52.19
CA GLY A 213 0.39 -58.69 51.70
C GLY A 213 1.58 -59.43 52.29
N ILE A 214 2.74 -58.81 52.33
CA ILE A 214 3.93 -59.38 53.01
C ILE A 214 3.71 -59.60 54.50
N GLN A 215 3.12 -58.60 55.15
CA GLN A 215 2.81 -58.70 56.59
C GLN A 215 1.80 -59.82 56.86
N ALA A 216 0.75 -59.99 56.08
CA ALA A 216 -0.25 -61.05 56.18
C ALA A 216 0.39 -62.44 55.94
N LEU A 217 1.27 -62.58 54.97
CA LEU A 217 2.02 -63.84 54.74
C LEU A 217 2.96 -64.18 55.94
N SER A 218 3.62 -63.17 56.48
CA SER A 218 4.47 -63.35 57.64
C SER A 218 3.68 -63.81 58.86
N ILE A 219 2.52 -63.22 59.17
CA ILE A 219 1.61 -63.65 60.23
C ILE A 219 1.08 -65.06 59.98
N SER A 220 0.68 -65.42 58.76
CA SER A 220 0.24 -66.75 58.36
C SER A 220 1.34 -67.77 58.56
N ASN A 221 2.55 -67.53 58.19
CA ASN A 221 3.71 -68.38 58.39
C ASN A 221 3.99 -68.57 59.88
N GLN A 222 3.91 -67.52 60.68
CA GLN A 222 4.10 -67.55 62.13
C GLN A 222 2.98 -68.35 62.82
N SER A 223 1.74 -68.19 62.37
CA SER A 223 0.61 -68.98 62.84
C SER A 223 0.78 -70.50 62.53
N ASN A 224 1.22 -70.84 61.31
CA ASN A 224 1.49 -72.21 60.93
C ASN A 224 2.63 -72.82 61.75
N GLN A 225 3.69 -72.09 62.03
CA GLN A 225 4.76 -72.54 62.97
C GLN A 225 4.27 -72.76 64.40
N SER A 226 3.40 -71.87 64.87
CA SER A 226 2.80 -72.06 66.22
C SER A 226 1.94 -73.29 66.28
N ILE A 227 1.16 -73.59 65.25
CA ILE A 227 0.36 -74.82 65.20
C ILE A 227 1.25 -76.04 65.16
N LEU A 228 2.32 -76.03 64.34
CA LEU A 228 3.28 -77.15 64.28
C LEU A 228 4.00 -77.37 65.66
N SER A 229 4.26 -76.31 66.40
CA SER A 229 4.86 -76.43 67.73
C SER A 229 3.92 -77.00 68.79
N LEU A 230 2.60 -76.96 68.63
CA LEU A 230 1.60 -77.55 69.47
C LEU A 230 1.44 -79.06 69.29
N PHE A 231 1.86 -79.58 68.08
CA PHE A 231 1.78 -81.00 67.73
C PHE A 231 3.09 -81.77 68.00
N ARG A 232 4.06 -81.10 68.58
CA ARG A 232 5.35 -81.66 68.91
C ARG A 232 5.48 -81.78 70.46
#